data_bce69795bce64361c9bdec3a549c1ed5
#
_entry.id   bce69795bce64361c9bdec3a549c1ed5
#
_cell.length_a   1.000
_cell.length_b   1.000
_cell.length_c   1.000
_cell.angle_alpha   90.00
_cell.angle_beta   90.00
_cell.angle_gamma   90.00
#
_symmetry.space_group_name_H-M   'P 1'
#
loop_
_entity.id
_entity.type
_entity.pdbx_description
1 polymer ?
#
loop_
_entity_poly.entity_id
_entity_poly.type
_entity_poly.pdbx_seq_one_letter_code
_entity_poly.pdbx_strand_id
1 'polypeptide(L)'
;MIEFEPKYITFDCYGTLTKFHMADMTREQYGHLLNGEDLEKLIAFYSGYRRDEVLGAWKPYREVVVNALRRACKRMNVEFNEAGAQSIYDAVPTWGPHPDVPEGVARLAKKYKLVILSNASNNQIQSNVDKLGAPFHKVFTAEQAQSYKPRMQGFEYMFDQLNCNPEDVLHVSSSLRYDLMTAHDLGIKHKVFVKRGHEPSTPYYDYYEVDDIPGLATLLGL
;
A
#
# COMPACT_ATOMS: atom_id res chain seq x y z
N MET A 1 7.87 -24.11 3.30
CA MET A 1 7.50 -23.92 1.87
C MET A 1 5.98 -23.98 1.74
N ILE A 2 5.42 -23.17 0.89
CA ILE A 2 3.98 -23.21 0.59
C ILE A 2 3.74 -24.28 -0.48
N GLU A 3 2.85 -25.24 -0.23
CA GLU A 3 2.38 -26.23 -1.22
C GLU A 3 1.27 -25.65 -2.10
N PHE A 4 1.53 -24.49 -2.70
CA PHE A 4 0.57 -23.79 -3.55
C PHE A 4 1.31 -23.10 -4.69
N GLU A 5 0.84 -23.23 -5.89
CA GLU A 5 1.38 -22.58 -7.08
C GLU A 5 0.38 -21.52 -7.59
N PRO A 6 0.58 -20.23 -7.23
CA PRO A 6 -0.33 -19.18 -7.64
C PRO A 6 -0.24 -18.91 -9.15
N LYS A 7 -1.39 -18.65 -9.77
CA LYS A 7 -1.46 -18.10 -11.12
C LYS A 7 -0.92 -16.67 -11.17
N TYR A 8 -1.17 -15.92 -10.09
CA TYR A 8 -0.67 -14.55 -9.89
C TYR A 8 -0.17 -14.35 -8.45
N ILE A 9 0.93 -13.62 -8.30
CA ILE A 9 1.30 -13.02 -7.01
C ILE A 9 0.88 -11.55 -7.06
N THR A 10 -0.07 -11.17 -6.20
CA THR A 10 -0.62 -9.82 -6.15
C THR A 10 -0.05 -9.07 -4.97
N PHE A 11 0.37 -7.83 -5.17
CA PHE A 11 1.06 -7.01 -4.18
C PHE A 11 0.32 -5.70 -3.91
N ASP A 12 0.26 -5.30 -2.64
CA ASP A 12 0.19 -3.89 -2.32
C ASP A 12 1.51 -3.20 -2.71
N CYS A 13 1.45 -1.90 -3.02
CA CYS A 13 2.64 -1.16 -3.46
C CYS A 13 3.26 -0.32 -2.34
N TYR A 14 2.54 0.71 -1.87
CA TYR A 14 3.10 1.71 -0.95
C TYR A 14 3.12 1.22 0.50
N GLY A 15 4.31 1.15 1.07
CA GLY A 15 4.60 0.55 2.38
C GLY A 15 5.02 -0.91 2.28
N THR A 16 4.64 -1.63 1.22
CA THR A 16 5.01 -3.04 0.98
C THR A 16 6.24 -3.16 0.07
N LEU A 17 6.14 -2.66 -1.15
CA LEU A 17 7.23 -2.66 -2.15
C LEU A 17 7.97 -1.32 -2.17
N THR A 18 7.23 -0.22 -2.25
CA THR A 18 7.75 1.15 -2.27
C THR A 18 7.70 1.73 -0.85
N LYS A 19 8.77 2.39 -0.43
CA LYS A 19 8.80 3.14 0.85
C LYS A 19 7.68 4.17 0.87
N PHE A 20 7.09 4.37 2.05
CA PHE A 20 5.95 5.26 2.23
C PHE A 20 6.31 6.45 3.12
N HIS A 21 6.70 7.56 2.50
CA HIS A 21 7.29 8.72 3.17
C HIS A 21 6.27 9.79 3.61
N MET A 22 4.98 9.46 3.76
CA MET A 22 3.97 10.45 4.18
C MET A 22 4.29 11.08 5.54
N ALA A 23 4.79 10.30 6.49
CA ALA A 23 5.17 10.83 7.80
C ALA A 23 6.36 11.79 7.70
N ASP A 24 7.39 11.43 6.91
CA ASP A 24 8.59 12.25 6.72
C ASP A 24 8.25 13.57 6.04
N MET A 25 7.44 13.52 4.99
CA MET A 25 6.94 14.72 4.30
C MET A 25 6.11 15.60 5.22
N THR A 26 5.31 15.00 6.13
CA THR A 26 4.55 15.77 7.11
C THR A 26 5.47 16.45 8.13
N ARG A 27 6.54 15.77 8.59
CA ARG A 27 7.55 16.36 9.46
C ARG A 27 8.26 17.54 8.80
N GLU A 28 8.59 17.42 7.53
CA GLU A 28 9.21 18.50 6.74
C GLU A 28 8.29 19.73 6.67
N GLN A 29 6.99 19.53 6.43
CA GLN A 29 6.03 20.63 6.28
C GLN A 29 5.63 21.28 7.60
N TYR A 30 5.62 20.56 8.73
CA TYR A 30 5.08 21.04 10.00
C TYR A 30 6.08 21.07 11.17
N GLY A 31 7.29 20.57 10.96
CA GLY A 31 8.32 20.53 12.01
C GLY A 31 8.80 21.92 12.50
N HIS A 32 8.53 22.97 11.72
CA HIS A 32 8.81 24.35 12.14
C HIS A 32 7.68 24.95 13.01
N LEU A 33 6.49 24.36 13.02
CA LEU A 33 5.32 24.79 13.81
C LEU A 33 5.11 23.92 15.05
N LEU A 34 5.44 22.65 14.95
CA LEU A 34 5.25 21.64 16.00
C LEU A 34 6.55 20.89 16.22
N ASN A 35 6.78 20.45 17.45
CA ASN A 35 7.93 19.62 17.80
C ASN A 35 7.52 18.42 18.65
N GLY A 36 8.45 17.46 18.77
CA GLY A 36 8.32 16.31 19.67
C GLY A 36 6.99 15.59 19.53
N GLU A 37 6.32 15.41 20.65
CA GLU A 37 5.09 14.62 20.76
C GLU A 37 3.92 15.20 19.96
N ASP A 38 3.81 16.51 19.84
CA ASP A 38 2.68 17.13 19.13
C ASP A 38 2.81 16.95 17.61
N LEU A 39 4.02 16.96 17.08
CA LEU A 39 4.25 16.62 15.67
C LEU A 39 3.89 15.16 15.37
N GLU A 40 4.27 14.24 16.24
CA GLU A 40 3.89 12.81 16.09
C GLU A 40 2.38 12.59 16.23
N LYS A 41 1.67 13.34 17.09
CA LYS A 41 0.21 13.33 17.15
C LYS A 41 -0.43 13.84 15.86
N LEU A 42 0.09 14.92 15.26
CA LEU A 42 -0.38 15.40 13.95
C LEU A 42 -0.24 14.31 12.88
N ILE A 43 0.91 13.64 12.80
CA ILE A 43 1.19 12.56 11.87
C ILE A 43 0.24 11.38 12.08
N ALA A 44 -0.01 11.00 13.34
CA ALA A 44 -0.93 9.93 13.69
C ALA A 44 -2.37 10.27 13.29
N PHE A 45 -2.86 11.49 13.56
CA PHE A 45 -4.17 11.97 13.10
C PHE A 45 -4.26 11.99 11.58
N TYR A 46 -3.24 12.51 10.89
CA TYR A 46 -3.20 12.52 9.44
C TYR A 46 -3.28 11.11 8.85
N SER A 47 -2.53 10.17 9.40
CA SER A 47 -2.60 8.76 9.01
C SER A 47 -3.99 8.16 9.25
N GLY A 48 -4.60 8.44 10.41
CA GLY A 48 -5.96 8.02 10.75
C GLY A 48 -6.99 8.59 9.78
N TYR A 49 -6.95 9.89 9.53
CA TYR A 49 -7.91 10.54 8.62
C TYR A 49 -7.73 10.12 7.16
N ARG A 50 -6.53 9.80 6.67
CA ARG A 50 -6.38 9.21 5.33
C ARG A 50 -7.11 7.87 5.22
N ARG A 51 -7.04 7.01 6.25
CA ARG A 51 -7.82 5.77 6.28
C ARG A 51 -9.32 6.02 6.29
N ASP A 52 -9.77 7.01 7.03
CA ASP A 52 -11.19 7.39 7.08
C ASP A 52 -11.69 7.96 5.74
N GLU A 53 -10.88 8.82 5.09
CA GLU A 53 -11.23 9.41 3.78
C GLU A 53 -11.41 8.36 2.68
N VAL A 54 -10.63 7.28 2.68
CA VAL A 54 -10.76 6.21 1.68
C VAL A 54 -11.96 5.29 1.91
N LEU A 55 -12.56 5.29 3.11
CA LEU A 55 -13.79 4.54 3.41
C LEU A 55 -15.04 5.24 2.89
N GLY A 56 -14.96 6.53 2.63
CA GLY A 56 -16.08 7.34 2.13
C GLY A 56 -16.39 7.13 0.65
N ALA A 57 -17.19 8.04 0.09
CA ALA A 57 -17.43 8.09 -1.35
C ALA A 57 -16.12 8.26 -2.12
N TRP A 58 -16.07 7.70 -3.34
CA TRP A 58 -14.92 7.86 -4.21
C TRP A 58 -14.56 9.34 -4.40
N LYS A 59 -13.26 9.61 -4.35
CA LYS A 59 -12.65 10.91 -4.65
C LYS A 59 -11.22 10.69 -5.14
N PRO A 60 -10.64 11.59 -5.94
CA PRO A 60 -9.24 11.50 -6.33
C PRO A 60 -8.29 11.45 -5.14
N TYR A 61 -7.16 10.76 -5.26
CA TYR A 61 -6.21 10.57 -4.15
C TYR A 61 -5.66 11.91 -3.62
N ARG A 62 -5.51 12.92 -4.48
CA ARG A 62 -5.16 14.28 -4.04
C ARG A 62 -6.15 14.82 -2.99
N GLU A 63 -7.44 14.62 -3.19
CA GLU A 63 -8.45 15.05 -2.23
C GLU A 63 -8.37 14.28 -0.91
N VAL A 64 -8.07 12.98 -0.97
CA VAL A 64 -7.81 12.17 0.24
C VAL A 64 -6.65 12.78 1.05
N VAL A 65 -5.52 13.08 0.41
CA VAL A 65 -4.34 13.68 1.04
C VAL A 65 -4.67 15.04 1.67
N VAL A 66 -5.28 15.94 0.89
CA VAL A 66 -5.60 17.31 1.31
C VAL A 66 -6.63 17.33 2.44
N ASN A 67 -7.73 16.59 2.28
CA ASN A 67 -8.81 16.57 3.28
C ASN A 67 -8.33 15.96 4.60
N ALA A 68 -7.60 14.86 4.55
CA ALA A 68 -7.06 14.20 5.73
C ALA A 68 -6.11 15.13 6.51
N LEU A 69 -5.21 15.84 5.80
CA LEU A 69 -4.28 16.77 6.44
C LEU A 69 -5.01 17.99 7.03
N ARG A 70 -5.99 18.56 6.32
CA ARG A 70 -6.83 19.65 6.82
C ARG A 70 -7.57 19.26 8.09
N ARG A 71 -8.11 18.03 8.15
CA ARG A 71 -8.78 17.48 9.35
C ARG A 71 -7.81 17.30 10.51
N ALA A 72 -6.59 16.82 10.24
CA ALA A 72 -5.55 16.64 11.25
C ALA A 72 -5.12 18.00 11.82
N CYS A 73 -4.87 19.01 10.98
CA CYS A 73 -4.54 20.36 11.39
C CYS A 73 -5.65 20.98 12.24
N LYS A 74 -6.91 20.84 11.82
CA LYS A 74 -8.07 21.30 12.60
C LYS A 74 -8.11 20.63 13.99
N ARG A 75 -7.83 19.32 14.05
CA ARG A 75 -7.84 18.56 15.31
C ARG A 75 -6.75 19.02 16.27
N MET A 76 -5.61 19.41 15.73
CA MET A 76 -4.43 19.89 16.49
C MET A 76 -4.43 21.40 16.72
N ASN A 77 -5.42 22.12 16.20
CA ASN A 77 -5.47 23.59 16.21
C ASN A 77 -4.22 24.22 15.59
N VAL A 78 -3.76 23.66 14.46
CA VAL A 78 -2.61 24.14 13.67
C VAL A 78 -3.12 24.67 12.34
N GLU A 79 -2.49 25.73 11.84
CA GLU A 79 -2.84 26.29 10.55
C GLU A 79 -2.61 25.27 9.42
N PHE A 80 -3.62 25.12 8.55
CA PHE A 80 -3.54 24.24 7.40
C PHE A 80 -2.78 24.91 6.25
N ASN A 81 -1.74 24.25 5.76
CA ASN A 81 -0.95 24.67 4.62
C ASN A 81 -1.34 23.86 3.36
N GLU A 82 -2.09 24.48 2.46
CA GLU A 82 -2.53 23.81 1.23
C GLU A 82 -1.36 23.52 0.28
N ALA A 83 -0.37 24.43 0.18
CA ALA A 83 0.83 24.21 -0.61
C ALA A 83 1.68 23.06 -0.06
N GLY A 84 1.76 22.93 1.28
CA GLY A 84 2.39 21.79 1.94
C GLY A 84 1.68 20.47 1.65
N ALA A 85 0.34 20.46 1.67
CA ALA A 85 -0.45 19.30 1.29
C ALA A 85 -0.22 18.89 -0.17
N GLN A 86 -0.14 19.87 -1.08
CA GLN A 86 0.19 19.64 -2.48
C GLN A 86 1.60 19.07 -2.64
N SER A 87 2.60 19.61 -1.94
CA SER A 87 3.98 19.10 -1.95
C SER A 87 4.07 17.64 -1.49
N ILE A 88 3.30 17.26 -0.46
CA ILE A 88 3.20 15.86 -0.01
C ILE A 88 2.65 14.96 -1.11
N TYR A 89 1.59 15.38 -1.79
CA TYR A 89 0.99 14.64 -2.91
C TYR A 89 1.96 14.51 -4.09
N ASP A 90 2.65 15.59 -4.45
CA ASP A 90 3.59 15.65 -5.59
C ASP A 90 4.87 14.85 -5.34
N ALA A 91 5.22 14.59 -4.08
CA ALA A 91 6.38 13.78 -3.72
C ALA A 91 6.18 12.27 -3.98
N VAL A 92 4.93 11.78 -4.04
CA VAL A 92 4.64 10.34 -4.18
C VAL A 92 5.37 9.66 -5.34
N PRO A 93 5.43 10.22 -6.57
CA PRO A 93 6.14 9.60 -7.69
C PRO A 93 7.67 9.51 -7.50
N THR A 94 8.23 10.27 -6.55
CA THR A 94 9.68 10.28 -6.31
C THR A 94 10.15 9.11 -5.44
N TRP A 95 9.26 8.48 -4.69
CA TRP A 95 9.60 7.42 -3.74
C TRP A 95 10.13 6.18 -4.45
N GLY A 96 11.11 5.53 -3.81
CA GLY A 96 11.75 4.32 -4.30
C GLY A 96 11.35 3.07 -3.52
N PRO A 97 11.82 1.89 -3.96
CA PRO A 97 11.57 0.62 -3.30
C PRO A 97 12.26 0.53 -1.92
N HIS A 98 11.79 -0.40 -1.10
CA HIS A 98 12.61 -0.92 0.00
C HIS A 98 13.84 -1.62 -0.60
N PRO A 99 15.00 -1.63 0.11
CA PRO A 99 16.27 -2.14 -0.45
C PRO A 99 16.22 -3.61 -0.90
N ASP A 100 15.39 -4.42 -0.27
CA ASP A 100 15.21 -5.86 -0.51
C ASP A 100 14.34 -6.16 -1.74
N VAL A 101 13.54 -5.18 -2.19
CA VAL A 101 12.49 -5.40 -3.20
C VAL A 101 13.05 -5.73 -4.58
N PRO A 102 14.05 -5.02 -5.14
CA PRO A 102 14.51 -5.31 -6.51
C PRO A 102 15.02 -6.74 -6.69
N GLU A 103 15.79 -7.26 -5.72
CA GLU A 103 16.26 -8.64 -5.73
C GLU A 103 15.09 -9.62 -5.62
N GLY A 104 14.23 -9.42 -4.62
CA GLY A 104 13.14 -10.33 -4.33
C GLY A 104 12.14 -10.45 -5.49
N VAL A 105 11.68 -9.31 -6.06
CA VAL A 105 10.74 -9.33 -7.19
C VAL A 105 11.39 -9.89 -8.46
N ALA A 106 12.69 -9.67 -8.68
CA ALA A 106 13.40 -10.24 -9.82
C ALA A 106 13.47 -11.78 -9.73
N ARG A 107 13.61 -12.34 -8.53
CA ARG A 107 13.53 -13.81 -8.30
C ARG A 107 12.14 -14.33 -8.61
N LEU A 108 11.10 -13.70 -8.05
CA LEU A 108 9.70 -14.08 -8.23
C LEU A 108 9.24 -13.99 -9.69
N ALA A 109 9.65 -12.94 -10.42
CA ALA A 109 9.28 -12.72 -11.82
C ALA A 109 9.81 -13.78 -12.79
N LYS A 110 10.81 -14.59 -12.39
CA LYS A 110 11.31 -15.71 -13.20
C LYS A 110 10.26 -16.83 -13.34
N LYS A 111 9.36 -16.96 -12.39
CA LYS A 111 8.37 -18.06 -12.35
C LYS A 111 6.93 -17.57 -12.37
N TYR A 112 6.64 -16.42 -11.75
CA TYR A 112 5.28 -15.98 -11.51
C TYR A 112 4.94 -14.67 -12.23
N LYS A 113 3.65 -14.50 -12.55
CA LYS A 113 3.10 -13.23 -13.02
C LYS A 113 2.85 -12.33 -11.82
N LEU A 114 3.60 -11.24 -11.70
CA LEU A 114 3.48 -10.26 -10.62
C LEU A 114 2.45 -9.20 -10.98
N VAL A 115 1.58 -8.88 -10.04
CA VAL A 115 0.49 -7.91 -10.20
C VAL A 115 0.52 -6.93 -9.03
N ILE A 116 0.20 -5.67 -9.28
CA ILE A 116 0.02 -4.67 -8.22
C ILE A 116 -1.46 -4.31 -8.11
N LEU A 117 -1.96 -4.21 -6.88
CA LEU A 117 -3.24 -3.58 -6.51
C LEU A 117 -2.97 -2.50 -5.48
N SER A 118 -3.09 -1.23 -5.87
CA SER A 118 -2.66 -0.10 -5.04
C SER A 118 -3.72 1.00 -4.88
N ASN A 119 -3.76 1.60 -3.69
CA ASN A 119 -4.50 2.83 -3.41
C ASN A 119 -3.81 4.05 -4.01
N ALA A 120 -3.62 4.07 -5.32
CA ALA A 120 -2.86 5.05 -6.06
C ALA A 120 -3.67 5.73 -7.15
N SER A 121 -3.15 6.88 -7.63
CA SER A 121 -3.59 7.51 -8.87
C SER A 121 -2.80 6.95 -10.07
N ASN A 122 -3.42 6.92 -11.24
CA ASN A 122 -2.81 6.42 -12.47
C ASN A 122 -1.57 7.21 -12.87
N ASN A 123 -1.60 8.53 -12.67
CA ASN A 123 -0.52 9.43 -13.05
C ASN A 123 0.72 9.37 -12.14
N GLN A 124 0.64 8.71 -10.99
CA GLN A 124 1.74 8.66 -10.02
C GLN A 124 2.44 7.31 -9.98
N ILE A 125 1.68 6.21 -10.03
CA ILE A 125 2.19 4.88 -9.67
C ILE A 125 3.28 4.36 -10.61
N GLN A 126 3.21 4.69 -11.91
CA GLN A 126 4.15 4.14 -12.89
C GLN A 126 5.61 4.49 -12.56
N SER A 127 5.88 5.73 -12.15
CA SER A 127 7.22 6.17 -11.72
C SER A 127 7.80 5.37 -10.55
N ASN A 128 6.93 4.85 -9.67
CA ASN A 128 7.36 4.01 -8.56
C ASN A 128 7.58 2.56 -9.02
N VAL A 129 6.69 2.03 -9.86
CA VAL A 129 6.77 0.66 -10.40
C VAL A 129 8.04 0.47 -11.24
N ASP A 130 8.42 1.44 -12.04
CA ASP A 130 9.64 1.40 -12.89
C ASP A 130 10.93 1.23 -12.06
N LYS A 131 10.90 1.55 -10.77
CA LYS A 131 12.04 1.41 -9.85
C LYS A 131 12.08 0.05 -9.12
N LEU A 132 11.05 -0.80 -9.25
CA LEU A 132 10.93 -2.03 -8.47
C LEU A 132 11.88 -3.17 -8.91
N GLY A 133 12.50 -3.07 -10.08
CA GLY A 133 13.56 -4.00 -10.50
C GLY A 133 13.10 -5.23 -11.29
N ALA A 134 11.78 -5.38 -11.55
CA ALA A 134 11.24 -6.44 -12.40
C ALA A 134 9.95 -5.99 -13.11
N PRO A 135 9.58 -6.62 -14.24
CA PRO A 135 8.33 -6.32 -14.91
C PRO A 135 7.12 -6.84 -14.12
N PHE A 136 6.09 -6.03 -14.03
CA PHE A 136 4.79 -6.44 -13.51
C PHE A 136 3.83 -6.73 -14.67
N HIS A 137 3.12 -7.85 -14.57
CA HIS A 137 2.14 -8.28 -15.57
C HIS A 137 0.97 -7.29 -15.70
N LYS A 138 0.50 -6.75 -14.57
CA LYS A 138 -0.54 -5.71 -14.48
C LYS A 138 -0.32 -4.83 -13.25
N VAL A 139 -0.77 -3.58 -13.37
CA VAL A 139 -0.83 -2.62 -12.26
C VAL A 139 -2.25 -2.07 -12.21
N PHE A 140 -2.95 -2.34 -11.11
CA PHE A 140 -4.28 -1.85 -10.85
C PHE A 140 -4.28 -0.78 -9.78
N THR A 141 -5.07 0.26 -9.99
CA THR A 141 -5.14 1.42 -9.10
C THR A 141 -6.55 1.61 -8.55
N ALA A 142 -6.66 2.28 -7.41
CA ALA A 142 -7.94 2.71 -6.88
C ALA A 142 -8.69 3.61 -7.86
N GLU A 143 -7.98 4.40 -8.66
CA GLU A 143 -8.59 5.28 -9.66
C GLU A 143 -9.27 4.48 -10.79
N GLN A 144 -8.66 3.38 -11.25
CA GLN A 144 -9.28 2.47 -12.24
C GLN A 144 -10.50 1.77 -11.65
N ALA A 145 -10.39 1.27 -10.42
CA ALA A 145 -11.49 0.57 -9.74
C ALA A 145 -12.58 1.51 -9.21
N GLN A 146 -12.36 2.84 -9.20
CA GLN A 146 -13.21 3.84 -8.55
C GLN A 146 -13.52 3.47 -7.09
N SER A 147 -12.55 2.83 -6.44
CA SER A 147 -12.65 2.33 -5.07
C SER A 147 -11.27 2.16 -4.44
N TYR A 148 -11.19 2.54 -3.18
CA TYR A 148 -9.99 2.32 -2.37
C TYR A 148 -10.09 1.03 -1.55
N LYS A 149 -8.98 0.32 -1.37
CA LYS A 149 -8.84 -0.66 -0.28
C LYS A 149 -9.02 0.07 1.07
N PRO A 150 -9.67 -0.52 2.05
CA PRO A 150 -10.01 -1.92 2.20
C PRO A 150 -11.37 -2.35 1.63
N ARG A 151 -12.02 -1.56 0.78
CA ARG A 151 -13.26 -2.00 0.15
C ARG A 151 -12.98 -3.15 -0.82
N MET A 152 -13.86 -4.14 -0.83
CA MET A 152 -13.74 -5.35 -1.68
C MET A 152 -13.72 -5.03 -3.17
N GLN A 153 -14.43 -3.99 -3.58
CA GLN A 153 -14.57 -3.57 -4.99
C GLN A 153 -13.23 -3.42 -5.74
N GLY A 154 -12.15 -2.99 -5.04
CA GLY A 154 -10.82 -2.92 -5.67
C GLY A 154 -10.25 -4.29 -6.03
N PHE A 155 -10.44 -5.28 -5.16
CA PHE A 155 -10.05 -6.67 -5.40
C PHE A 155 -10.94 -7.33 -6.46
N GLU A 156 -12.25 -7.13 -6.39
CA GLU A 156 -13.21 -7.64 -7.38
C GLU A 156 -12.86 -7.12 -8.78
N TYR A 157 -12.59 -5.81 -8.91
CA TYR A 157 -12.10 -5.23 -10.16
C TYR A 157 -10.83 -5.92 -10.66
N MET A 158 -9.85 -6.17 -9.79
CA MET A 158 -8.63 -6.90 -10.17
C MET A 158 -8.92 -8.32 -10.65
N PHE A 159 -9.79 -9.06 -9.96
CA PHE A 159 -10.19 -10.42 -10.36
C PHE A 159 -10.86 -10.42 -11.72
N ASP A 160 -11.79 -9.51 -11.97
CA ASP A 160 -12.48 -9.37 -13.25
C ASP A 160 -11.51 -9.09 -14.40
N GLN A 161 -10.58 -8.16 -14.19
CA GLN A 161 -9.57 -7.79 -15.21
C GLN A 161 -8.55 -8.90 -15.48
N LEU A 162 -8.26 -9.74 -14.51
CA LEU A 162 -7.36 -10.89 -14.65
C LEU A 162 -8.07 -12.16 -15.11
N ASN A 163 -9.41 -12.15 -15.11
CA ASN A 163 -10.24 -13.34 -15.32
C ASN A 163 -9.76 -14.50 -14.42
N CYS A 164 -9.74 -14.24 -13.11
CA CYS A 164 -9.29 -15.19 -12.10
C CYS A 164 -10.16 -15.11 -10.84
N ASN A 165 -9.98 -16.07 -9.94
CA ASN A 165 -10.70 -16.19 -8.68
C ASN A 165 -9.75 -15.99 -7.49
N PRO A 166 -10.26 -15.81 -6.25
CA PRO A 166 -9.45 -15.71 -5.04
C PRO A 166 -8.48 -16.88 -4.84
N GLU A 167 -8.85 -18.09 -5.29
CA GLU A 167 -8.02 -19.29 -5.19
C GLU A 167 -6.80 -19.28 -6.12
N ASP A 168 -6.80 -18.45 -7.15
CA ASP A 168 -5.71 -18.35 -8.14
C ASP A 168 -4.56 -17.47 -7.66
N VAL A 169 -4.72 -16.74 -6.55
CA VAL A 169 -3.77 -15.70 -6.15
C VAL A 169 -3.09 -15.96 -4.81
N LEU A 170 -1.85 -15.50 -4.71
CA LEU A 170 -1.15 -15.26 -3.46
C LEU A 170 -1.11 -13.76 -3.25
N HIS A 171 -1.78 -13.25 -2.21
CA HIS A 171 -1.78 -11.80 -1.94
C HIS A 171 -0.74 -11.42 -0.89
N VAL A 172 0.06 -10.39 -1.17
CA VAL A 172 1.22 -9.96 -0.37
C VAL A 172 1.08 -8.50 0.02
N SER A 173 1.08 -8.22 1.32
CA SER A 173 1.01 -6.84 1.83
C SER A 173 1.70 -6.69 3.19
N SER A 174 2.13 -5.46 3.50
CA SER A 174 2.53 -5.04 4.85
C SER A 174 1.39 -4.41 5.64
N SER A 175 0.18 -4.37 5.09
CA SER A 175 -0.99 -3.80 5.75
C SER A 175 -2.09 -4.83 5.98
N LEU A 176 -2.44 -5.00 7.25
CA LEU A 176 -3.62 -5.74 7.64
C LEU A 176 -4.88 -4.96 7.25
N ARG A 177 -4.92 -3.68 7.60
CA ARG A 177 -6.10 -2.82 7.51
C ARG A 177 -6.54 -2.50 6.08
N TYR A 178 -5.60 -2.40 5.15
CA TYR A 178 -5.93 -2.12 3.75
C TYR A 178 -6.09 -3.39 2.91
N ASP A 179 -5.41 -4.48 3.28
CA ASP A 179 -5.26 -5.64 2.41
C ASP A 179 -5.69 -6.95 3.05
N LEU A 180 -4.97 -7.42 4.08
CA LEU A 180 -5.09 -8.83 4.50
C LEU A 180 -6.42 -9.16 5.18
N MET A 181 -7.04 -8.19 5.86
CA MET A 181 -8.42 -8.35 6.38
C MET A 181 -9.40 -8.56 5.24
N THR A 182 -9.38 -7.69 4.24
CA THR A 182 -10.26 -7.78 3.07
C THR A 182 -9.96 -9.03 2.23
N ALA A 183 -8.68 -9.39 2.07
CA ALA A 183 -8.28 -10.61 1.39
C ALA A 183 -8.82 -11.87 2.11
N HIS A 184 -8.84 -11.86 3.45
CA HIS A 184 -9.45 -12.93 4.25
C HIS A 184 -10.95 -13.02 4.00
N ASP A 185 -11.68 -11.90 4.06
CA ASP A 185 -13.13 -11.84 3.87
C ASP A 185 -13.55 -12.23 2.44
N LEU A 186 -12.69 -12.00 1.44
CA LEU A 186 -12.88 -12.43 0.05
C LEU A 186 -12.51 -13.91 -0.20
N GLY A 187 -12.06 -14.64 0.81
CA GLY A 187 -11.70 -16.04 0.70
C GLY A 187 -10.35 -16.31 0.03
N ILE A 188 -9.45 -15.29 -0.08
CA ILE A 188 -8.07 -15.52 -0.51
C ILE A 188 -7.37 -16.34 0.57
N LYS A 189 -7.13 -17.63 0.29
CA LYS A 189 -6.54 -18.56 1.25
C LYS A 189 -5.06 -18.27 1.49
N HIS A 190 -4.32 -17.95 0.43
CA HIS A 190 -2.88 -17.76 0.47
C HIS A 190 -2.55 -16.25 0.55
N LYS A 191 -2.15 -15.84 1.74
CA LYS A 191 -1.79 -14.46 2.07
C LYS A 191 -0.43 -14.41 2.73
N VAL A 192 0.33 -13.35 2.46
CA VAL A 192 1.63 -13.11 3.09
C VAL A 192 1.68 -11.71 3.68
N PHE A 193 2.00 -11.64 4.95
CA PHE A 193 2.30 -10.40 5.65
C PHE A 193 3.80 -10.13 5.62
N VAL A 194 4.20 -9.01 5.00
CA VAL A 194 5.59 -8.54 5.01
C VAL A 194 5.79 -7.61 6.20
N LYS A 195 6.66 -7.97 7.13
CA LYS A 195 6.90 -7.20 8.36
C LYS A 195 7.72 -5.95 8.08
N ARG A 196 7.05 -4.85 7.78
CA ARG A 196 7.67 -3.52 7.56
C ARG A 196 7.62 -2.62 8.82
N GLY A 197 7.09 -3.14 9.93
CA GLY A 197 6.99 -2.39 11.19
C GLY A 197 5.83 -1.38 11.25
N HIS A 198 4.92 -1.37 10.28
CA HIS A 198 3.80 -0.43 10.24
C HIS A 198 2.61 -0.88 11.09
N GLU A 199 2.37 -2.18 11.16
CA GLU A 199 1.25 -2.79 11.86
C GLU A 199 1.72 -4.04 12.62
N PRO A 200 1.12 -4.37 13.77
CA PRO A 200 1.42 -5.59 14.49
C PRO A 200 0.87 -6.82 13.75
N SER A 201 1.52 -7.95 13.95
CA SER A 201 0.98 -9.25 13.49
C SER A 201 -0.36 -9.55 14.15
N THR A 202 -1.28 -10.11 13.36
CA THR A 202 -2.63 -10.48 13.81
C THR A 202 -3.00 -11.86 13.25
N PRO A 203 -2.61 -12.95 13.93
CA PRO A 203 -2.73 -14.32 13.44
C PRO A 203 -4.16 -14.78 13.06
N TYR A 204 -5.19 -14.10 13.55
CA TYR A 204 -6.59 -14.41 13.22
C TYR A 204 -6.87 -14.46 11.71
N TYR A 205 -6.15 -13.68 10.90
CA TYR A 205 -6.39 -13.61 9.46
C TYR A 205 -5.66 -14.68 8.65
N ASP A 206 -4.97 -15.61 9.31
CA ASP A 206 -4.35 -16.80 8.71
C ASP A 206 -3.50 -16.47 7.46
N TYR A 207 -2.27 -16.01 7.68
CA TYR A 207 -1.31 -15.66 6.65
C TYR A 207 0.09 -16.14 7.02
N TYR A 208 0.94 -16.30 6.02
CA TYR A 208 2.38 -16.49 6.24
C TYR A 208 3.04 -15.16 6.56
N GLU A 209 4.09 -15.18 7.37
CA GLU A 209 4.90 -13.98 7.67
C GLU A 209 6.28 -14.10 7.04
N VAL A 210 6.76 -12.98 6.49
CA VAL A 210 8.12 -12.83 6.00
C VAL A 210 8.69 -11.47 6.45
N ASP A 211 10.00 -11.41 6.59
CA ASP A 211 10.68 -10.16 6.96
C ASP A 211 10.87 -9.24 5.74
N ASP A 212 11.00 -9.83 4.53
CA ASP A 212 11.32 -9.14 3.29
C ASP A 212 10.84 -9.90 2.04
N ILE A 213 11.04 -9.35 0.86
CA ILE A 213 10.60 -9.98 -0.40
C ILE A 213 11.51 -11.15 -0.82
N PRO A 214 12.84 -11.17 -0.59
CA PRO A 214 13.63 -12.38 -0.74
C PRO A 214 13.14 -13.55 0.13
N GLY A 215 12.70 -13.28 1.36
CA GLY A 215 12.06 -14.26 2.23
C GLY A 215 10.79 -14.86 1.63
N LEU A 216 9.97 -14.03 0.94
CA LEU A 216 8.82 -14.52 0.17
C LEU A 216 9.26 -15.47 -0.96
N ALA A 217 10.31 -15.11 -1.71
CA ALA A 217 10.84 -15.98 -2.77
C ALA A 217 11.30 -17.33 -2.20
N THR A 218 12.00 -17.31 -1.07
CA THR A 218 12.43 -18.51 -0.35
C THR A 218 11.25 -19.35 0.15
N LEU A 219 10.19 -18.71 0.66
CA LEU A 219 8.94 -19.37 1.10
C LEU A 219 8.26 -20.13 -0.06
N LEU A 220 8.42 -19.63 -1.30
CA LEU A 220 7.93 -20.22 -2.55
C LEU A 220 8.92 -21.19 -3.22
N GLY A 221 10.04 -21.49 -2.57
CA GLY A 221 11.03 -22.45 -3.08
C GLY A 221 11.94 -21.92 -4.20
N LEU A 222 12.12 -20.61 -4.27
CA LEU A 222 12.99 -19.92 -5.24
C LEU A 222 14.32 -19.50 -4.63
#